data_dd79ae1ba275b20cd9bbedb088723357
#
_entry.id   dd79ae1ba275b20cd9bbedb088723357
#
_cell.length_a   1.000
_cell.length_b   1.000
_cell.length_c   1.000
_cell.angle_alpha   90.00
_cell.angle_beta   90.00
_cell.angle_gamma   90.00
#
_symmetry.space_group_name_H-M   'P 1'
#
loop_
_entity.id
_entity.type
_entity.pdbx_description
1 polymer ?
#
loop_
_entity_poly.entity_id
_entity_poly.type
_entity_poly.pdbx_seq_one_letter_code
_entity_poly.pdbx_strand_id
1 'polypeptide(L)'
;MTDFQSLRYNVDLVMVIDVTGSMGHIIREVRSAAISFHDQLSARMSEKNKRIAKLRVRVVAFRDMFADQECFIESRFFEFPQEHGEFSAFVASLKAKGGGGDGPESALEALSLAMHSDWTKEGDKRRHVIVLWSDARPHPLEKGGVNVPSALAGRIHSSFGSLTDEWELGQKCGMERSSRRLVLYVPEVSGWNELVESWSQTIHFPSKAGKGLQEFEMNTILDALANSI
;
A
#
# COMPACT_ATOMS: atom_id res chain seq x y z
N MET A 1 -1.68 -40.30 -11.13
CA MET A 1 -1.13 -39.15 -10.44
C MET A 1 -2.03 -37.97 -10.77
N THR A 2 -2.88 -37.57 -9.84
CA THR A 2 -3.74 -36.40 -10.00
C THR A 2 -2.84 -35.19 -9.96
N ASP A 3 -2.71 -34.54 -11.10
CA ASP A 3 -2.01 -33.27 -11.26
C ASP A 3 -2.77 -32.23 -10.40
N PHE A 4 -2.27 -31.96 -9.19
CA PHE A 4 -2.78 -30.86 -8.37
C PHE A 4 -2.42 -29.57 -9.10
N GLN A 5 -3.33 -29.07 -9.92
CA GLN A 5 -3.18 -27.78 -10.54
C GLN A 5 -3.02 -26.72 -9.43
N SER A 6 -1.81 -26.22 -9.26
CA SER A 6 -1.54 -25.12 -8.33
C SER A 6 -2.42 -23.94 -8.69
N LEU A 7 -3.07 -23.33 -7.68
CA LEU A 7 -3.91 -22.16 -7.87
C LEU A 7 -3.08 -21.01 -8.47
N ARG A 8 -3.59 -20.44 -9.57
CA ARG A 8 -2.95 -19.30 -10.26
C ARG A 8 -3.64 -18.00 -9.88
N TYR A 9 -2.85 -17.02 -9.47
CA TYR A 9 -3.32 -15.72 -9.02
C TYR A 9 -2.84 -14.59 -9.93
N ASN A 10 -3.74 -13.70 -10.30
CA ASN A 10 -3.40 -12.36 -10.77
C ASN A 10 -3.35 -11.44 -9.54
N VAL A 11 -2.19 -10.86 -9.30
CA VAL A 11 -1.91 -10.06 -8.10
C VAL A 11 -1.62 -8.63 -8.50
N ASP A 12 -2.41 -7.70 -7.97
CA ASP A 12 -2.10 -6.28 -7.98
C ASP A 12 -1.68 -5.87 -6.57
N LEU A 13 -0.51 -5.27 -6.47
CA LEU A 13 0.04 -4.76 -5.23
C LEU A 13 0.19 -3.25 -5.33
N VAL A 14 -0.44 -2.51 -4.43
CA VAL A 14 -0.23 -1.07 -4.27
C VAL A 14 0.56 -0.83 -2.99
N MET A 15 1.74 -0.27 -3.15
CA MET A 15 2.63 0.13 -2.07
C MET A 15 2.33 1.59 -1.69
N VAL A 16 1.74 1.81 -0.52
CA VAL A 16 1.46 3.14 0.03
C VAL A 16 2.59 3.48 1.00
N ILE A 17 3.44 4.42 0.65
CA ILE A 17 4.70 4.67 1.36
C ILE A 17 4.72 6.10 1.85
N ASP A 18 4.78 6.25 3.16
CA ASP A 18 5.16 7.51 3.79
C ASP A 18 6.60 7.84 3.39
N VAL A 19 6.80 8.99 2.77
CA VAL A 19 8.13 9.47 2.34
C VAL A 19 8.55 10.75 3.07
N THR A 20 8.06 10.93 4.30
CA THR A 20 8.53 11.96 5.21
C THR A 20 9.94 11.68 5.72
N GLY A 21 10.54 12.63 6.43
CA GLY A 21 11.96 12.59 6.77
C GLY A 21 12.39 11.34 7.56
N SER A 22 11.54 10.82 8.47
CA SER A 22 11.81 9.63 9.29
C SER A 22 11.90 8.33 8.49
N MET A 23 11.20 8.24 7.35
CA MET A 23 10.96 7.00 6.61
C MET A 23 12.10 6.56 5.67
N GLY A 24 13.27 7.17 5.78
CA GLY A 24 14.43 6.84 4.93
C GLY A 24 14.86 5.37 4.97
N HIS A 25 14.58 4.64 6.06
CA HIS A 25 14.87 3.21 6.18
C HIS A 25 14.01 2.40 5.21
N ILE A 26 12.69 2.52 5.26
CA ILE A 26 11.77 1.76 4.39
C ILE A 26 12.01 2.04 2.92
N ILE A 27 12.27 3.28 2.55
CA ILE A 27 12.59 3.63 1.15
C ILE A 27 13.84 2.86 0.69
N ARG A 28 14.88 2.74 1.53
CA ARG A 28 16.08 1.94 1.20
C ARG A 28 15.76 0.45 1.09
N GLU A 29 14.96 -0.11 1.99
CA GLU A 29 14.54 -1.51 1.95
C GLU A 29 13.77 -1.83 0.66
N VAL A 30 12.78 -1.01 0.30
CA VAL A 30 12.02 -1.16 -0.96
C VAL A 30 12.93 -1.06 -2.19
N ARG A 31 13.88 -0.11 -2.19
CA ARG A 31 14.88 0.01 -3.28
C ARG A 31 15.77 -1.23 -3.40
N SER A 32 16.27 -1.73 -2.27
CA SER A 32 17.16 -2.91 -2.25
C SER A 32 16.43 -4.16 -2.75
N ALA A 33 15.18 -4.31 -2.39
CA ALA A 33 14.37 -5.45 -2.78
C ALA A 33 13.83 -5.38 -4.21
N ALA A 34 13.77 -4.18 -4.82
CA ALA A 34 13.07 -3.95 -6.08
C ALA A 34 13.49 -4.92 -7.21
N ILE A 35 14.77 -5.27 -7.28
CA ILE A 35 15.32 -6.17 -8.33
C ILE A 35 14.84 -7.61 -8.14
N SER A 36 14.83 -8.11 -6.91
CA SER A 36 14.52 -9.52 -6.58
C SER A 36 13.09 -9.74 -6.05
N PHE A 37 12.30 -8.68 -5.97
CA PHE A 37 10.97 -8.71 -5.34
C PHE A 37 10.04 -9.78 -5.93
N HIS A 38 9.95 -9.83 -7.26
CA HIS A 38 9.12 -10.80 -7.96
C HIS A 38 9.53 -12.24 -7.64
N ASP A 39 10.83 -12.54 -7.75
CA ASP A 39 11.35 -13.90 -7.58
C ASP A 39 11.18 -14.37 -6.14
N GLN A 40 11.46 -13.50 -5.18
CA GLN A 40 11.30 -13.79 -3.76
C GLN A 40 9.82 -14.00 -3.38
N LEU A 41 8.91 -13.16 -3.87
CA LEU A 41 7.47 -13.34 -3.63
C LEU A 41 6.96 -14.62 -4.29
N SER A 42 7.37 -14.89 -5.53
CA SER A 42 7.00 -16.10 -6.27
C SER A 42 7.48 -17.38 -5.59
N ALA A 43 8.70 -17.39 -5.05
CA ALA A 43 9.22 -18.52 -4.29
C ALA A 43 8.35 -18.81 -3.05
N ARG A 44 8.04 -17.80 -2.24
CA ARG A 44 7.17 -17.93 -1.06
C ARG A 44 5.76 -18.42 -1.40
N MET A 45 5.22 -17.94 -2.51
CA MET A 45 3.92 -18.39 -3.01
C MET A 45 3.96 -19.88 -3.42
N SER A 46 5.03 -20.29 -4.08
CA SER A 46 5.21 -21.69 -4.53
C SER A 46 5.27 -22.66 -3.35
N GLU A 47 5.91 -22.28 -2.23
CA GLU A 47 5.94 -23.08 -0.99
C GLU A 47 4.53 -23.33 -0.42
N LYS A 48 3.57 -22.46 -0.76
CA LYS A 48 2.15 -22.54 -0.37
C LYS A 48 1.25 -23.20 -1.43
N ASN A 49 1.85 -23.84 -2.44
CA ASN A 49 1.13 -24.40 -3.61
C ASN A 49 0.29 -23.36 -4.38
N LYS A 50 0.72 -22.09 -4.35
CA LYS A 50 0.13 -20.97 -5.08
C LYS A 50 1.11 -20.49 -6.15
N ARG A 51 0.61 -20.06 -7.29
CA ARG A 51 1.43 -19.49 -8.38
C ARG A 51 0.92 -18.11 -8.75
N ILE A 52 1.84 -17.18 -8.92
CA ILE A 52 1.53 -15.88 -9.53
C ILE A 52 1.51 -16.06 -11.04
N ALA A 53 0.37 -15.82 -11.66
CA ALA A 53 0.22 -15.80 -13.12
C ALA A 53 0.57 -14.43 -13.70
N LYS A 54 0.19 -13.37 -12.99
CA LYS A 54 0.49 -11.97 -13.33
C LYS A 54 0.70 -11.19 -12.03
N LEU A 55 1.77 -10.40 -11.95
CA LEU A 55 2.03 -9.47 -10.86
C LEU A 55 2.14 -8.05 -11.42
N ARG A 56 1.33 -7.14 -10.90
CA ARG A 56 1.47 -5.71 -11.15
C ARG A 56 1.72 -4.99 -9.84
N VAL A 57 2.67 -4.06 -9.84
CA VAL A 57 3.01 -3.26 -8.65
C VAL A 57 2.86 -1.78 -8.95
N ARG A 58 2.24 -1.06 -8.05
CA ARG A 58 2.07 0.40 -8.09
C ARG A 58 2.55 1.01 -6.79
N VAL A 59 3.03 2.25 -6.85
CA VAL A 59 3.43 3.03 -5.68
C VAL A 59 2.55 4.27 -5.55
N VAL A 60 2.10 4.54 -4.33
CA VAL A 60 1.49 5.80 -3.90
C VAL A 60 2.34 6.31 -2.73
N ALA A 61 3.25 7.21 -3.01
CA ALA A 61 4.05 7.85 -1.96
C ALA A 61 3.35 9.11 -1.46
N PHE A 62 3.43 9.37 -0.15
CA PHE A 62 2.74 10.51 0.46
C PHE A 62 3.59 11.22 1.51
N ARG A 63 3.20 12.46 1.79
CA ARG A 63 3.66 13.34 2.87
C ARG A 63 2.47 14.06 3.49
N ASP A 64 2.72 15.11 4.25
CA ASP A 64 1.67 15.95 4.79
C ASP A 64 1.15 16.95 3.75
N MET A 65 -0.10 16.84 3.34
CA MET A 65 -0.76 17.75 2.39
C MET A 65 -1.00 19.16 2.96
N PHE A 66 -0.84 19.34 4.27
CA PHE A 66 -0.99 20.64 4.92
C PHE A 66 0.34 21.42 4.97
N ALA A 67 1.47 20.74 4.74
CA ALA A 67 2.80 21.30 4.83
C ALA A 67 3.61 21.17 3.54
N ASP A 68 3.42 20.08 2.78
CA ASP A 68 4.25 19.77 1.62
C ASP A 68 3.51 20.09 0.31
N GLN A 69 4.17 20.83 -0.60
CA GLN A 69 3.60 21.13 -1.92
C GLN A 69 3.45 19.88 -2.80
N GLU A 70 4.41 18.95 -2.73
CA GLU A 70 4.41 17.67 -3.42
C GLU A 70 4.01 16.57 -2.42
N CYS A 71 2.74 16.60 -2.01
CA CYS A 71 2.24 15.72 -0.96
C CYS A 71 1.93 14.31 -1.43
N PHE A 72 1.62 14.08 -2.71
CA PHE A 72 1.37 12.76 -3.28
C PHE A 72 2.16 12.55 -4.57
N ILE A 73 2.79 11.38 -4.68
CA ILE A 73 3.55 10.95 -5.86
C ILE A 73 3.05 9.57 -6.23
N GLU A 74 2.39 9.45 -7.38
CA GLU A 74 1.78 8.21 -7.82
C GLU A 74 2.49 7.65 -9.06
N SER A 75 2.76 6.33 -9.09
CA SER A 75 3.15 5.64 -10.30
C SER A 75 1.94 5.07 -11.04
N ARG A 76 2.17 4.60 -12.27
CA ARG A 76 1.32 3.60 -12.90
C ARG A 76 1.54 2.22 -12.27
N PHE A 77 0.77 1.21 -12.66
CA PHE A 77 1.15 -0.16 -12.42
C PHE A 77 2.32 -0.56 -13.31
N PHE A 78 3.31 -1.24 -12.73
CA PHE A 78 4.42 -1.89 -13.41
C PHE A 78 4.17 -3.39 -13.45
N GLU A 79 4.32 -4.03 -14.60
CA GLU A 79 4.16 -5.46 -14.75
C GLU A 79 5.49 -6.19 -14.49
N PHE A 80 5.48 -7.15 -13.58
CA PHE A 80 6.66 -7.91 -13.19
C PHE A 80 6.67 -9.31 -13.85
N PRO A 81 7.86 -9.81 -14.24
CA PRO A 81 9.20 -9.18 -14.06
C PRO A 81 9.60 -8.16 -15.12
N GLN A 82 8.80 -7.94 -16.18
CA GLN A 82 9.18 -7.21 -17.38
C GLN A 82 9.60 -5.76 -17.11
N GLU A 83 8.86 -5.06 -16.26
CA GLU A 83 9.03 -3.64 -15.98
C GLU A 83 9.73 -3.36 -14.62
N HIS A 84 10.46 -4.35 -14.08
CA HIS A 84 11.16 -4.17 -12.79
C HIS A 84 12.16 -3.02 -12.81
N GLY A 85 12.82 -2.77 -13.94
CA GLY A 85 13.78 -1.67 -14.10
C GLY A 85 13.12 -0.29 -13.97
N GLU A 86 11.93 -0.11 -14.55
CA GLU A 86 11.17 1.14 -14.46
C GLU A 86 10.62 1.34 -13.05
N PHE A 87 10.14 0.27 -12.41
CA PHE A 87 9.75 0.29 -11.00
C PHE A 87 10.94 0.71 -10.11
N SER A 88 12.11 0.10 -10.30
CA SER A 88 13.32 0.42 -9.54
C SER A 88 13.74 1.88 -9.72
N ALA A 89 13.66 2.41 -10.95
CA ALA A 89 13.95 3.81 -11.25
C ALA A 89 12.95 4.75 -10.55
N PHE A 90 11.66 4.40 -10.54
CA PHE A 90 10.63 5.17 -9.85
C PHE A 90 10.91 5.22 -8.35
N VAL A 91 11.11 4.06 -7.71
CA VAL A 91 11.40 4.00 -6.26
C VAL A 91 12.70 4.73 -5.92
N ALA A 92 13.72 4.66 -6.79
CA ALA A 92 14.98 5.39 -6.61
C ALA A 92 14.78 6.93 -6.65
N SER A 93 13.76 7.42 -7.33
CA SER A 93 13.44 8.86 -7.37
C SER A 93 12.80 9.39 -6.09
N LEU A 94 12.18 8.52 -5.28
CA LEU A 94 11.53 8.91 -4.02
C LEU A 94 12.58 9.40 -3.02
N LYS A 95 12.26 10.47 -2.31
CA LYS A 95 13.17 11.07 -1.31
C LYS A 95 12.44 11.21 0.02
N ALA A 96 13.05 10.71 1.08
CA ALA A 96 12.60 10.98 2.45
C ALA A 96 12.84 12.47 2.76
N LYS A 97 11.77 13.26 2.82
CA LYS A 97 11.82 14.71 3.15
C LYS A 97 10.43 15.21 3.54
N GLY A 98 10.35 16.36 4.16
CA GLY A 98 9.09 17.00 4.54
C GLY A 98 8.44 16.38 5.78
N GLY A 99 7.13 16.51 5.91
CA GLY A 99 6.35 15.99 7.03
C GLY A 99 5.93 17.03 8.06
N GLY A 100 5.87 18.32 7.68
CA GLY A 100 5.25 19.44 8.42
C GLY A 100 5.71 19.73 9.84
N GLY A 101 6.10 18.72 10.61
CA GLY A 101 6.58 18.85 11.99
C GLY A 101 5.48 18.85 13.06
N ASP A 102 4.20 18.70 12.72
CA ASP A 102 3.07 18.56 13.66
C ASP A 102 2.74 17.11 14.01
N GLY A 103 3.37 16.15 13.34
CA GLY A 103 3.36 14.73 13.62
C GLY A 103 2.39 13.87 12.80
N PRO A 104 1.16 14.26 12.52
CA PRO A 104 0.27 13.49 11.64
C PRO A 104 0.62 13.69 10.17
N GLU A 105 0.29 12.67 9.33
CA GLU A 105 0.56 12.65 7.89
C GLU A 105 -0.71 12.32 7.10
N SER A 106 -0.72 12.59 5.76
CA SER A 106 -1.89 12.41 4.90
C SER A 106 -2.06 10.96 4.41
N ALA A 107 -2.00 10.02 5.34
CA ALA A 107 -2.02 8.59 5.04
C ALA A 107 -3.39 8.05 4.62
N LEU A 108 -4.50 8.59 5.17
CA LEU A 108 -5.85 8.16 4.79
C LEU A 108 -6.22 8.66 3.39
N GLU A 109 -5.74 9.85 3.01
CA GLU A 109 -5.85 10.37 1.66
C GLU A 109 -5.06 9.48 0.67
N ALA A 110 -3.84 9.09 1.03
CA ALA A 110 -3.03 8.17 0.22
C ALA A 110 -3.69 6.79 0.09
N LEU A 111 -4.31 6.29 1.16
CA LEU A 111 -5.08 5.05 1.14
C LEU A 111 -6.30 5.16 0.22
N SER A 112 -6.98 6.30 0.25
CA SER A 112 -8.08 6.63 -0.67
C SER A 112 -7.61 6.58 -2.13
N LEU A 113 -6.45 7.20 -2.45
CA LEU A 113 -5.85 7.14 -3.79
C LEU A 113 -5.46 5.73 -4.21
N ALA A 114 -4.93 4.93 -3.27
CA ALA A 114 -4.60 3.53 -3.51
C ALA A 114 -5.84 2.70 -3.85
N MET A 115 -6.94 2.88 -3.13
CA MET A 115 -8.21 2.19 -3.40
C MET A 115 -8.76 2.51 -4.79
N HIS A 116 -8.54 3.71 -5.31
CA HIS A 116 -8.93 4.14 -6.66
C HIS A 116 -7.90 3.76 -7.76
N SER A 117 -7.08 2.75 -7.52
CA SER A 117 -6.17 2.21 -8.56
C SER A 117 -6.95 1.47 -9.64
N ASP A 118 -6.35 1.35 -10.84
CA ASP A 118 -6.90 0.56 -11.94
C ASP A 118 -6.66 -0.94 -11.70
N TRP A 119 -7.47 -1.52 -10.80
CA TRP A 119 -7.38 -2.90 -10.37
C TRP A 119 -7.72 -3.88 -11.49
N THR A 120 -6.96 -4.97 -11.61
CA THR A 120 -7.23 -6.02 -12.61
C THR A 120 -8.58 -6.68 -12.38
N LYS A 121 -9.33 -6.86 -13.46
CA LYS A 121 -10.57 -7.64 -13.49
C LYS A 121 -10.36 -9.02 -14.13
N GLU A 122 -9.14 -9.28 -14.60
CA GLU A 122 -8.78 -10.49 -15.32
C GLU A 122 -8.42 -11.63 -14.38
N GLY A 123 -8.66 -12.86 -14.83
CA GLY A 123 -8.31 -14.10 -14.14
C GLY A 123 -9.34 -14.57 -13.10
N ASP A 124 -9.33 -15.88 -12.85
CA ASP A 124 -10.30 -16.52 -11.93
C ASP A 124 -9.96 -16.29 -10.46
N LYS A 125 -8.69 -16.15 -10.14
CA LYS A 125 -8.19 -15.84 -8.80
C LYS A 125 -7.44 -14.53 -8.82
N ARG A 126 -7.98 -13.53 -8.13
CA ARG A 126 -7.40 -12.20 -8.02
C ARG A 126 -7.02 -11.88 -6.58
N ARG A 127 -5.99 -11.06 -6.43
CA ARG A 127 -5.64 -10.40 -5.17
C ARG A 127 -5.32 -8.94 -5.44
N HIS A 128 -6.03 -8.09 -4.74
CA HIS A 128 -5.84 -6.65 -4.71
C HIS A 128 -5.28 -6.30 -3.33
N VAL A 129 -3.98 -6.15 -3.26
CA VAL A 129 -3.28 -5.96 -2.00
C VAL A 129 -2.83 -4.51 -1.89
N ILE A 130 -3.21 -3.86 -0.81
CA ILE A 130 -2.64 -2.57 -0.40
C ILE A 130 -1.72 -2.85 0.79
N VAL A 131 -0.47 -2.40 0.70
CA VAL A 131 0.43 -2.42 1.84
C VAL A 131 0.84 -0.99 2.16
N LEU A 132 0.64 -0.57 3.41
CA LEU A 132 0.90 0.78 3.85
C LEU A 132 1.96 0.81 4.95
N TRP A 133 2.92 1.71 4.78
CA TRP A 133 4.00 1.97 5.71
C TRP A 133 3.96 3.43 6.17
N SER A 134 3.81 3.64 7.47
CA SER A 134 3.96 4.96 8.11
C SER A 134 4.38 4.80 9.57
N ASP A 135 5.23 5.67 10.06
CA ASP A 135 5.57 5.76 11.48
C ASP A 135 4.82 6.90 12.19
N ALA A 136 3.86 7.52 11.50
CA ALA A 136 3.04 8.62 12.00
C ALA A 136 1.56 8.22 12.15
N ARG A 137 0.82 8.98 12.96
CA ARG A 137 -0.65 8.90 12.97
C ARG A 137 -1.21 9.56 11.71
N PRO A 138 -2.37 9.14 11.19
CA PRO A 138 -2.99 9.81 10.07
C PRO A 138 -3.68 11.11 10.49
N HIS A 139 -3.76 12.09 9.58
CA HIS A 139 -4.75 13.16 9.70
C HIS A 139 -6.16 12.60 9.56
N PRO A 140 -7.16 13.13 10.32
CA PRO A 140 -8.56 12.88 10.02
C PRO A 140 -8.91 13.41 8.62
N LEU A 141 -9.61 12.61 7.80
CA LEU A 141 -10.01 13.01 6.45
C LEU A 141 -10.87 14.29 6.43
N GLU A 142 -11.68 14.49 7.48
CA GLU A 142 -12.53 15.66 7.66
C GLU A 142 -11.72 16.97 7.73
N LYS A 143 -10.47 16.91 8.16
CA LYS A 143 -9.55 18.06 8.18
C LYS A 143 -9.15 18.49 6.75
N GLY A 144 -9.07 17.53 5.83
CA GLY A 144 -8.52 17.72 4.48
C GLY A 144 -9.45 18.39 3.47
N GLY A 145 -10.74 18.45 3.74
CA GLY A 145 -11.77 18.88 2.76
C GLY A 145 -11.55 20.24 2.07
N VAL A 146 -10.70 21.10 2.64
CA VAL A 146 -10.39 22.44 2.08
C VAL A 146 -9.11 22.44 1.25
N ASN A 147 -8.20 21.47 1.44
CA ASN A 147 -6.84 21.47 0.88
C ASN A 147 -6.58 20.35 -0.13
N VAL A 148 -7.60 19.57 -0.50
CA VAL A 148 -7.43 18.52 -1.51
C VAL A 148 -7.05 19.16 -2.85
N PRO A 149 -5.91 18.81 -3.46
CA PRO A 149 -5.55 19.27 -4.78
C PRO A 149 -6.65 18.99 -5.80
N SER A 150 -7.01 19.97 -6.63
CA SER A 150 -8.13 19.82 -7.58
C SER A 150 -7.97 18.62 -8.53
N ALA A 151 -6.74 18.24 -8.87
CA ALA A 151 -6.44 17.07 -9.67
C ALA A 151 -6.79 15.73 -8.98
N LEU A 152 -6.97 15.75 -7.65
CA LEU A 152 -7.30 14.57 -6.83
C LEU A 152 -8.75 14.62 -6.33
N ALA A 153 -9.49 15.69 -6.66
CA ALA A 153 -10.89 15.81 -6.31
C ALA A 153 -11.70 14.62 -6.86
N GLY A 154 -12.53 14.02 -5.99
CA GLY A 154 -13.31 12.81 -6.31
C GLY A 154 -12.55 11.49 -6.17
N ARG A 155 -11.23 11.51 -5.93
CA ARG A 155 -10.42 10.32 -5.62
C ARG A 155 -10.07 10.22 -4.13
N ILE A 156 -10.22 11.29 -3.37
CA ILE A 156 -10.03 11.32 -1.93
C ILE A 156 -11.39 11.39 -1.25
N HIS A 157 -11.63 10.49 -0.30
CA HIS A 157 -12.86 10.47 0.49
C HIS A 157 -12.90 11.65 1.46
N SER A 158 -14.10 12.16 1.72
CA SER A 158 -14.30 13.33 2.57
C SER A 158 -14.38 13.02 4.06
N SER A 159 -14.51 11.75 4.42
CA SER A 159 -14.61 11.29 5.81
C SER A 159 -14.12 9.87 6.00
N PHE A 160 -13.73 9.52 7.23
CA PHE A 160 -13.38 8.16 7.59
C PHE A 160 -14.54 7.18 7.34
N GLY A 161 -15.76 7.59 7.63
CA GLY A 161 -16.96 6.78 7.35
C GLY A 161 -17.10 6.45 5.87
N SER A 162 -16.97 7.45 4.97
CA SER A 162 -17.07 7.21 3.52
C SER A 162 -15.93 6.34 2.97
N LEU A 163 -14.72 6.43 3.55
CA LEU A 163 -13.60 5.58 3.21
C LEU A 163 -13.83 4.13 3.67
N THR A 164 -14.38 3.96 4.88
CA THR A 164 -14.77 2.65 5.44
C THR A 164 -15.87 1.99 4.61
N ASP A 165 -16.90 2.74 4.24
CA ASP A 165 -17.98 2.24 3.39
C ASP A 165 -17.44 1.77 2.05
N GLU A 166 -16.52 2.52 1.43
CA GLU A 166 -15.90 2.10 0.18
C GLU A 166 -15.04 0.85 0.36
N TRP A 167 -14.27 0.75 1.44
CA TRP A 167 -13.54 -0.48 1.75
C TRP A 167 -14.48 -1.66 1.95
N GLU A 168 -15.53 -1.54 2.75
CA GLU A 168 -16.42 -2.64 3.08
C GLU A 168 -17.40 -3.02 1.96
N LEU A 169 -17.89 -2.05 1.19
CA LEU A 169 -18.91 -2.25 0.16
C LEU A 169 -18.33 -2.31 -1.25
N GLY A 170 -17.19 -1.65 -1.52
CA GLY A 170 -16.46 -1.72 -2.79
C GLY A 170 -17.21 -1.20 -4.00
N GLN A 171 -18.08 -0.18 -3.84
CA GLN A 171 -19.01 0.24 -4.89
C GLN A 171 -18.32 1.04 -6.01
N LYS A 172 -17.28 1.81 -5.70
CA LYS A 172 -16.66 2.76 -6.65
C LYS A 172 -15.22 2.43 -7.00
N CYS A 173 -14.45 1.88 -6.06
CA CYS A 173 -13.01 1.62 -6.26
C CYS A 173 -12.68 0.39 -7.12
N GLY A 174 -13.68 -0.43 -7.46
CA GLY A 174 -13.47 -1.62 -8.29
C GLY A 174 -12.74 -2.78 -7.61
N MET A 175 -12.47 -2.69 -6.31
CA MET A 175 -11.90 -3.79 -5.51
C MET A 175 -13.00 -4.76 -5.09
N GLU A 176 -12.92 -5.99 -5.55
CA GLU A 176 -13.86 -7.02 -5.07
C GLU A 176 -13.55 -7.41 -3.62
N ARG A 177 -14.61 -7.56 -2.81
CA ARG A 177 -14.50 -7.93 -1.40
C ARG A 177 -13.66 -9.18 -1.14
N SER A 178 -13.81 -10.21 -1.97
CA SER A 178 -13.06 -11.47 -1.88
C SER A 178 -11.58 -11.34 -2.21
N SER A 179 -11.23 -10.34 -3.03
CA SER A 179 -9.88 -10.16 -3.58
C SER A 179 -9.02 -9.18 -2.78
N ARG A 180 -9.65 -8.21 -2.06
CA ARG A 180 -8.91 -7.16 -1.36
C ARG A 180 -8.21 -7.66 -0.11
N ARG A 181 -7.06 -7.08 0.16
CA ARG A 181 -6.25 -7.26 1.38
C ARG A 181 -5.58 -5.96 1.73
N LEU A 182 -5.56 -5.64 3.02
CA LEU A 182 -4.80 -4.51 3.56
C LEU A 182 -3.77 -5.03 4.55
N VAL A 183 -2.52 -4.61 4.36
CA VAL A 183 -1.43 -4.90 5.28
C VAL A 183 -0.88 -3.56 5.77
N LEU A 184 -0.88 -3.37 7.07
CA LEU A 184 -0.50 -2.12 7.70
C LEU A 184 0.75 -2.31 8.55
N TYR A 185 1.77 -1.49 8.30
CA TYR A 185 2.93 -1.30 9.15
C TYR A 185 2.84 0.11 9.71
N VAL A 186 2.09 0.27 10.81
CA VAL A 186 1.75 1.57 11.40
C VAL A 186 1.75 1.48 12.92
N PRO A 187 1.93 2.61 13.65
CA PRO A 187 1.89 2.59 15.11
C PRO A 187 0.47 2.36 15.65
N GLU A 188 0.39 1.83 16.87
CA GLU A 188 -0.86 1.69 17.62
C GLU A 188 -1.30 3.05 18.21
N VAL A 189 -1.90 3.87 17.38
CA VAL A 189 -2.39 5.21 17.73
C VAL A 189 -3.78 5.44 17.16
N SER A 190 -4.48 6.46 17.67
CA SER A 190 -5.80 6.88 17.14
C SER A 190 -5.71 7.18 15.63
N GLY A 191 -6.78 6.83 14.93
CA GLY A 191 -6.86 6.82 13.47
C GLY A 191 -6.50 5.47 12.87
N TRP A 192 -5.38 4.85 13.30
CA TRP A 192 -5.04 3.49 12.88
C TRP A 192 -5.80 2.43 13.66
N ASN A 193 -5.97 2.60 14.97
CA ASN A 193 -6.72 1.63 15.79
C ASN A 193 -8.16 1.50 15.33
N GLU A 194 -8.84 2.62 15.05
CA GLU A 194 -10.21 2.65 14.54
C GLU A 194 -10.33 1.94 13.19
N LEU A 195 -9.33 2.09 12.31
CA LEU A 195 -9.29 1.40 11.03
C LEU A 195 -9.12 -0.11 11.21
N VAL A 196 -8.15 -0.52 12.03
CA VAL A 196 -7.86 -1.95 12.29
C VAL A 196 -9.05 -2.67 12.92
N GLU A 197 -9.78 -2.00 13.81
CA GLU A 197 -10.95 -2.55 14.47
C GLU A 197 -12.17 -2.67 13.53
N SER A 198 -12.30 -1.76 12.55
CA SER A 198 -13.50 -1.67 11.71
C SER A 198 -13.35 -2.30 10.34
N TRP A 199 -12.13 -2.47 9.79
CA TRP A 199 -11.95 -2.95 8.43
C TRP A 199 -11.67 -4.45 8.34
N SER A 200 -12.51 -5.15 7.58
CA SER A 200 -12.29 -6.56 7.24
C SER A 200 -11.07 -6.76 6.33
N GLN A 201 -10.51 -7.97 6.32
CA GLN A 201 -9.36 -8.33 5.45
C GLN A 201 -8.10 -7.48 5.69
N THR A 202 -7.91 -7.02 6.93
CA THR A 202 -6.79 -6.18 7.37
C THR A 202 -5.84 -6.99 8.27
N ILE A 203 -4.54 -6.86 8.02
CA ILE A 203 -3.46 -7.39 8.87
C ILE A 203 -2.64 -6.21 9.35
N HIS A 204 -2.45 -6.10 10.66
CA HIS A 204 -1.70 -5.02 11.28
C HIS A 204 -0.41 -5.56 11.93
N PHE A 205 0.70 -4.93 11.59
CA PHE A 205 1.99 -5.09 12.22
C PHE A 205 2.33 -3.79 12.96
N PRO A 206 2.18 -3.75 14.28
CA PRO A 206 2.43 -2.54 15.06
C PRO A 206 3.87 -2.05 14.94
N SER A 207 4.05 -0.77 14.69
CA SER A 207 5.34 -0.12 14.60
C SER A 207 5.56 0.89 15.73
N LYS A 208 6.78 1.40 15.87
CA LYS A 208 7.11 2.47 16.80
C LYS A 208 6.96 3.83 16.13
N ALA A 209 6.11 4.69 16.68
CA ALA A 209 5.90 6.02 16.15
C ALA A 209 7.22 6.83 16.07
N GLY A 210 7.42 7.53 14.95
CA GLY A 210 8.57 8.39 14.71
C GLY A 210 9.92 7.65 14.60
N LYS A 211 9.94 6.34 14.33
CA LYS A 211 11.17 5.53 14.23
C LYS A 211 11.47 5.03 12.82
N GLY A 212 10.69 5.46 11.81
CA GLY A 212 10.93 5.12 10.42
C GLY A 212 10.90 3.63 10.12
N LEU A 213 10.15 2.86 10.91
CA LEU A 213 9.95 1.42 10.74
C LEU A 213 11.26 0.62 10.73
N GLN A 214 12.27 1.03 11.50
CA GLN A 214 13.60 0.40 11.52
C GLN A 214 13.60 -1.06 12.01
N GLU A 215 12.54 -1.49 12.68
CA GLU A 215 12.33 -2.86 13.16
C GLU A 215 11.88 -3.85 12.09
N PHE A 216 11.48 -3.37 10.89
CA PHE A 216 10.98 -4.24 9.83
C PHE A 216 12.02 -4.45 8.73
N GLU A 217 12.20 -5.72 8.38
CA GLU A 217 13.02 -6.15 7.25
C GLU A 217 12.13 -6.59 6.07
N MET A 218 12.65 -6.47 4.84
CA MET A 218 11.90 -6.83 3.64
C MET A 218 11.45 -8.30 3.62
N ASN A 219 12.20 -9.21 4.21
CA ASN A 219 11.80 -10.61 4.31
C ASN A 219 10.48 -10.78 5.08
N THR A 220 10.32 -10.09 6.20
CA THR A 220 9.08 -10.10 7.00
C THR A 220 7.91 -9.55 6.19
N ILE A 221 8.14 -8.48 5.42
CA ILE A 221 7.14 -7.88 4.54
C ILE A 221 6.70 -8.86 3.44
N LEU A 222 7.66 -9.52 2.78
CA LEU A 222 7.37 -10.51 1.74
C LEU A 222 6.59 -11.72 2.28
N ASP A 223 6.91 -12.19 3.49
CA ASP A 223 6.18 -13.26 4.15
C ASP A 223 4.74 -12.86 4.46
N ALA A 224 4.52 -11.65 4.96
CA ALA A 224 3.19 -11.09 5.19
C ALA A 224 2.38 -10.99 3.88
N LEU A 225 3.00 -10.50 2.80
CA LEU A 225 2.37 -10.43 1.48
C LEU A 225 1.99 -11.82 0.97
N ALA A 226 2.91 -12.80 1.00
CA ALA A 226 2.63 -14.16 0.55
C ALA A 226 1.53 -14.86 1.38
N ASN A 227 1.38 -14.49 2.66
CA ASN A 227 0.29 -14.96 3.51
C ASN A 227 -1.05 -14.29 3.19
N SER A 228 -1.03 -13.03 2.74
CA SER A 228 -2.23 -12.27 2.40
C SER A 228 -2.80 -12.62 1.01
N ILE A 229 -1.98 -13.14 0.10
CA ILE A 229 -2.37 -13.66 -1.23
C ILE A 229 -2.88 -15.09 -1.13
#